data_855388724ecfafcbd88f9b933313ae90
#
_entry.id   855388724ecfafcbd88f9b933313ae90
#
_cell.length_a   1.000
_cell.length_b   1.000
_cell.length_c   1.000
_cell.angle_alpha   90.00
_cell.angle_beta   90.00
_cell.angle_gamma   90.00
#
_symmetry.space_group_name_H-M   'P 1'
#
loop_
_entity.id
_entity.type
_entity.pdbx_description
1 polymer ?
#
loop_
_entity_poly.entity_id
_entity_poly.type
_entity_poly.pdbx_seq_one_letter_code
_entity_poly.pdbx_strand_id
1 'polypeptide(L)'
;GIKSGDIIQSINGKDVNSIMEVSAFINSSSSNVINIGILRNNSEITFSVKPEVIKGEDSLGNKANKKIIGIKIAPLNDEINRERLGPATALLYAFKETWFVIDASWNFIISMFKGTGDTTQLGGPIKIAKITGQVAKLGFVAFLSIMAYISISLGFINLLPIPMLDGGHLMFYAFEKILGRPLTQKTQEGFFRIGLFLLLSLMFFTTFNDLRD
;
A
#
# COMPACT_ATOMS: atom_id res chain seq x y z
N GLY A 1 -22.13 19.86 2.90
CA GLY A 1 -21.13 18.90 2.57
C GLY A 1 -20.15 19.39 1.51
N ILE A 2 -19.30 18.49 1.07
CA ILE A 2 -18.35 18.71 -0.02
C ILE A 2 -19.10 18.97 -1.32
N LYS A 3 -18.65 19.97 -2.10
CA LYS A 3 -19.28 20.41 -3.35
C LYS A 3 -18.33 20.21 -4.53
N SER A 4 -18.88 20.23 -5.74
CA SER A 4 -18.07 20.26 -6.96
C SER A 4 -17.23 21.54 -6.99
N GLY A 5 -15.94 21.42 -7.32
CA GLY A 5 -14.98 22.51 -7.32
C GLY A 5 -14.18 22.67 -6.01
N ASP A 6 -14.47 21.89 -4.97
CA ASP A 6 -13.64 21.83 -3.77
C ASP A 6 -12.33 21.10 -4.04
N ILE A 7 -11.23 21.62 -3.51
CA ILE A 7 -9.90 20.99 -3.61
C ILE A 7 -9.59 20.28 -2.30
N ILE A 8 -9.38 18.97 -2.33
CA ILE A 8 -8.96 18.21 -1.15
C ILE A 8 -7.50 18.50 -0.87
N GLN A 9 -7.19 19.00 0.32
CA GLN A 9 -5.82 19.32 0.76
C GLN A 9 -5.30 18.34 1.79
N SER A 10 -6.16 17.85 2.69
CA SER A 10 -5.70 16.98 3.77
C SER A 10 -6.75 15.92 4.14
N ILE A 11 -6.28 14.80 4.70
CA ILE A 11 -7.12 13.75 5.28
C ILE A 11 -6.55 13.41 6.66
N ASN A 12 -7.41 13.54 7.69
CA ASN A 12 -7.04 13.35 9.10
C ASN A 12 -5.79 14.18 9.50
N GLY A 13 -5.66 15.41 8.94
CA GLY A 13 -4.55 16.32 9.20
C GLY A 13 -3.25 15.98 8.45
N LYS A 14 -3.25 15.00 7.57
CA LYS A 14 -2.14 14.69 6.65
C LYS A 14 -2.42 15.29 5.29
N ASP A 15 -1.48 16.07 4.76
CA ASP A 15 -1.60 16.65 3.41
C ASP A 15 -1.64 15.54 2.35
N VAL A 16 -2.43 15.78 1.31
CA VAL A 16 -2.59 14.87 0.18
C VAL A 16 -2.29 15.60 -1.13
N ASN A 17 -1.46 15.00 -1.96
CA ASN A 17 -1.00 15.58 -3.21
C ASN A 17 -1.43 14.77 -4.45
N SER A 18 -2.05 13.61 -4.22
CA SER A 18 -2.50 12.75 -5.32
C SER A 18 -3.82 12.05 -4.99
N ILE A 19 -4.56 11.68 -6.04
CA ILE A 19 -5.80 10.87 -5.91
C ILE A 19 -5.50 9.51 -5.27
N MET A 20 -4.32 8.95 -5.54
CA MET A 20 -3.90 7.68 -4.95
C MET A 20 -3.71 7.78 -3.44
N GLU A 21 -3.07 8.85 -2.95
CA GLU A 21 -2.94 9.13 -1.52
C GLU A 21 -4.30 9.29 -0.84
N VAL A 22 -5.21 10.06 -1.44
CA VAL A 22 -6.59 10.20 -0.94
C VAL A 22 -7.26 8.84 -0.80
N SER A 23 -7.20 8.01 -1.83
CA SER A 23 -7.78 6.67 -1.81
C SER A 23 -7.11 5.76 -0.78
N ALA A 24 -5.80 5.81 -0.65
CA ALA A 24 -5.04 5.03 0.31
C ALA A 24 -5.40 5.42 1.75
N PHE A 25 -5.45 6.72 2.07
CA PHE A 25 -5.82 7.20 3.41
C PHE A 25 -7.26 6.85 3.80
N ILE A 26 -8.21 6.93 2.85
CA ILE A 26 -9.59 6.54 3.10
C ILE A 26 -9.68 5.04 3.38
N ASN A 27 -9.01 4.20 2.59
CA ASN A 27 -9.07 2.75 2.75
C ASN A 27 -8.30 2.25 3.99
N SER A 28 -7.16 2.87 4.33
CA SER A 28 -6.35 2.49 5.50
C SER A 28 -6.89 3.02 6.83
N SER A 29 -7.81 3.98 6.80
CA SER A 29 -8.39 4.55 8.02
C SER A 29 -9.18 3.49 8.79
N SER A 30 -8.77 3.22 10.03
CA SER A 30 -9.51 2.36 10.97
C SER A 30 -10.65 3.11 11.68
N SER A 31 -10.72 4.43 11.50
CA SER A 31 -11.71 5.28 12.15
C SER A 31 -13.07 5.22 11.45
N ASN A 32 -14.14 5.26 12.23
CA ASN A 32 -15.50 5.39 11.74
C ASN A 32 -15.80 6.78 11.16
N VAL A 33 -14.93 7.75 11.37
CA VAL A 33 -15.06 9.13 10.90
C VAL A 33 -13.70 9.55 10.31
N ILE A 34 -13.74 10.17 9.13
CA ILE A 34 -12.57 10.72 8.45
C ILE A 34 -12.77 12.23 8.35
N ASN A 35 -11.77 12.98 8.78
CA ASN A 35 -11.75 14.43 8.63
C ASN A 35 -11.07 14.79 7.31
N ILE A 36 -11.79 15.49 6.45
CA ILE A 36 -11.32 15.89 5.13
C ILE A 36 -11.19 17.41 5.12
N GLY A 37 -9.97 17.90 5.00
CA GLY A 37 -9.67 19.32 4.79
C GLY A 37 -9.78 19.65 3.31
N ILE A 38 -10.60 20.65 2.99
CA ILE A 38 -10.79 21.14 1.63
C ILE A 38 -10.50 22.63 1.55
N LEU A 39 -10.11 23.08 0.36
CA LEU A 39 -10.02 24.49 0.00
C LEU A 39 -11.24 24.86 -0.86
N ARG A 40 -12.04 25.81 -0.38
CA ARG A 40 -13.18 26.38 -1.09
C ARG A 40 -13.07 27.90 -1.07
N ASN A 41 -13.04 28.54 -2.22
CA ASN A 41 -12.94 30.01 -2.32
C ASN A 41 -11.80 30.59 -1.46
N ASN A 42 -10.61 30.00 -1.50
CA ASN A 42 -9.45 30.38 -0.70
C ASN A 42 -9.62 30.23 0.82
N SER A 43 -10.65 29.54 1.29
CA SER A 43 -10.88 29.24 2.71
C SER A 43 -10.75 27.76 2.96
N GLU A 44 -10.01 27.40 4.01
CA GLU A 44 -9.90 26.00 4.44
C GLU A 44 -11.12 25.62 5.28
N ILE A 45 -11.76 24.51 4.92
CA ILE A 45 -12.94 23.98 5.61
C ILE A 45 -12.70 22.50 5.88
N THR A 46 -12.96 22.04 7.09
CA THR A 46 -12.85 20.63 7.44
C THR A 46 -14.24 20.00 7.55
N PHE A 47 -14.43 18.87 6.88
CA PHE A 47 -15.63 18.05 6.98
C PHE A 47 -15.34 16.72 7.63
N SER A 48 -16.16 16.34 8.62
CA SER A 48 -16.14 15.00 9.20
C SER A 48 -17.11 14.12 8.42
N VAL A 49 -16.58 13.12 7.73
CA VAL A 49 -17.35 12.22 6.87
C VAL A 49 -17.25 10.79 7.41
N LYS A 50 -18.39 10.10 7.44
CA LYS A 50 -18.43 8.67 7.78
C LYS A 50 -18.32 7.86 6.49
N PRO A 51 -17.25 7.09 6.29
CA PRO A 51 -17.13 6.25 5.09
C PRO A 51 -18.15 5.11 5.15
N GLU A 52 -18.72 4.79 4.01
CA GLU A 52 -19.54 3.59 3.82
C GLU A 52 -18.68 2.49 3.20
N VAL A 53 -18.87 1.26 3.68
CA VAL A 53 -18.24 0.09 3.07
C VAL A 53 -19.21 -0.47 2.04
N ILE A 54 -18.84 -0.35 0.78
CA ILE A 54 -19.61 -0.96 -0.31
C ILE A 54 -18.87 -2.18 -0.88
N LYS A 55 -19.63 -3.20 -1.24
CA LYS A 55 -19.12 -4.26 -2.10
C LYS A 55 -19.13 -3.70 -3.54
N GLY A 56 -17.97 -3.47 -4.07
CA GLY A 56 -17.79 -2.93 -5.41
C GLY A 56 -16.66 -3.65 -6.13
N GLU A 57 -16.48 -3.27 -7.38
CA GLU A 57 -15.28 -3.65 -8.13
C GLU A 57 -14.22 -2.57 -7.90
N ASP A 58 -12.97 -2.98 -7.70
CA ASP A 58 -11.85 -2.06 -7.72
C ASP A 58 -11.64 -1.51 -9.15
N SER A 59 -10.72 -0.57 -9.31
CA SER A 59 -10.37 0.00 -10.63
C SER A 59 -9.96 -1.06 -11.67
N LEU A 60 -9.82 -2.31 -11.25
CA LEU A 60 -9.30 -3.45 -11.99
C LEU A 60 -10.37 -4.54 -12.23
N GLY A 61 -11.62 -4.28 -11.76
CA GLY A 61 -12.75 -5.20 -11.91
C GLY A 61 -12.74 -6.37 -10.92
N ASN A 62 -11.97 -6.30 -9.83
CA ASN A 62 -12.01 -7.32 -8.79
C ASN A 62 -13.03 -6.92 -7.72
N LYS A 63 -13.77 -7.89 -7.19
CA LYS A 63 -14.69 -7.67 -6.07
C LYS A 63 -13.88 -7.31 -4.82
N ALA A 64 -14.06 -6.10 -4.33
CA ALA A 64 -13.40 -5.63 -3.12
C ALA A 64 -14.38 -4.85 -2.23
N ASN A 65 -14.19 -4.97 -0.92
CA ASN A 65 -14.86 -4.07 0.01
C ASN A 65 -14.13 -2.72 -0.05
N LYS A 66 -14.76 -1.73 -0.65
CA LYS A 66 -14.19 -0.40 -0.80
C LYS A 66 -14.87 0.57 0.16
N LYS A 67 -14.06 1.28 0.95
CA LYS A 67 -14.57 2.41 1.71
C LYS A 67 -14.79 3.58 0.75
N ILE A 68 -16.01 4.07 0.68
CA ILE A 68 -16.36 5.23 -0.11
C ILE A 68 -16.90 6.35 0.78
N ILE A 69 -16.64 7.56 0.38
CA ILE A 69 -17.15 8.77 1.04
C ILE A 69 -18.18 9.51 0.16
N GLY A 70 -18.66 8.85 -0.90
CA GLY A 70 -19.74 9.37 -1.74
C GLY A 70 -19.37 10.56 -2.62
N ILE A 71 -18.08 10.81 -2.88
CA ILE A 71 -17.61 11.87 -3.78
C ILE A 71 -16.86 11.26 -4.98
N LYS A 72 -16.95 11.93 -6.12
CA LYS A 72 -16.08 11.65 -7.27
C LYS A 72 -14.89 12.58 -7.21
N ILE A 73 -13.68 12.03 -7.22
CA ILE A 73 -12.43 12.78 -7.21
C ILE A 73 -11.89 12.76 -8.64
N ALA A 74 -11.56 13.93 -9.16
CA ALA A 74 -10.92 14.12 -10.45
C ALA A 74 -9.63 14.96 -10.25
N PRO A 75 -8.64 14.87 -11.14
CA PRO A 75 -7.56 15.82 -11.17
C PRO A 75 -8.09 17.25 -11.31
N LEU A 76 -7.40 18.20 -10.71
CA LEU A 76 -7.84 19.60 -10.68
C LEU A 76 -7.96 20.21 -12.09
N ASN A 77 -7.14 19.74 -13.01
CA ASN A 77 -7.21 20.02 -14.44
C ASN A 77 -7.21 18.70 -15.18
N ASP A 78 -7.97 18.60 -16.26
CA ASP A 78 -7.95 17.44 -17.18
C ASP A 78 -6.55 17.20 -17.80
N GLU A 79 -5.65 18.13 -17.62
CA GLU A 79 -4.25 18.00 -17.97
C GLU A 79 -3.48 17.33 -16.82
N ILE A 80 -2.89 16.19 -17.10
CA ILE A 80 -1.82 15.62 -16.26
C ILE A 80 -0.72 16.67 -16.21
N ASN A 81 -0.66 17.42 -15.13
CA ASN A 81 0.32 18.51 -14.96
C ASN A 81 1.70 17.83 -14.83
N ARG A 82 2.42 17.76 -15.97
CA ARG A 82 3.77 17.22 -16.02
C ARG A 82 4.73 18.33 -15.58
N GLU A 83 4.88 18.50 -14.29
CA GLU A 83 5.92 19.35 -13.75
C GLU A 83 7.30 18.71 -14.04
N ARG A 84 8.14 19.45 -14.73
CA ARG A 84 9.55 19.08 -14.89
C ARG A 84 10.29 19.49 -13.62
N LEU A 85 10.43 18.57 -12.71
CA LEU A 85 11.21 18.79 -11.49
C LEU A 85 12.71 18.82 -11.81
N GLY A 86 13.44 19.71 -11.14
CA GLY A 86 14.89 19.65 -11.14
C GLY A 86 15.41 18.36 -10.48
N PRO A 87 16.64 17.91 -10.80
CA PRO A 87 17.15 16.61 -10.31
C PRO A 87 17.10 16.47 -8.77
N ALA A 88 17.44 17.52 -8.03
CA ALA A 88 17.41 17.50 -6.57
C ALA A 88 15.98 17.36 -6.02
N THR A 89 15.03 18.11 -6.60
CA THR A 89 13.61 18.05 -6.22
C THR A 89 13.01 16.67 -6.56
N ALA A 90 13.34 16.13 -7.74
CA ALA A 90 12.91 14.81 -8.15
C ALA A 90 13.41 13.72 -7.19
N LEU A 91 14.65 13.82 -6.69
CA LEU A 91 15.21 12.90 -5.71
C LEU A 91 14.46 12.98 -4.37
N LEU A 92 14.13 14.18 -3.89
CA LEU A 92 13.35 14.37 -2.68
C LEU A 92 11.92 13.79 -2.80
N TYR A 93 11.28 13.98 -3.95
CA TYR A 93 9.98 13.36 -4.24
C TYR A 93 10.07 11.84 -4.26
N ALA A 94 11.08 11.26 -4.92
CA ALA A 94 11.29 9.81 -4.94
C ALA A 94 11.49 9.24 -3.53
N PHE A 95 12.18 9.98 -2.65
CA PHE A 95 12.37 9.58 -1.25
C PHE A 95 11.05 9.60 -0.46
N LYS A 96 10.26 10.66 -0.64
CA LYS A 96 8.93 10.77 -0.02
C LYS A 96 8.00 9.66 -0.48
N GLU A 97 7.99 9.37 -1.77
CA GLU A 97 7.15 8.32 -2.35
C GLU A 97 7.57 6.93 -1.87
N THR A 98 8.88 6.67 -1.80
CA THR A 98 9.41 5.43 -1.22
C THR A 98 8.97 5.27 0.23
N TRP A 99 9.08 6.33 1.04
CA TRP A 99 8.64 6.31 2.43
C TRP A 99 7.14 6.08 2.56
N PHE A 100 6.35 6.71 1.70
CA PHE A 100 4.90 6.50 1.65
C PHE A 100 4.54 5.04 1.39
N VAL A 101 5.20 4.38 0.44
CA VAL A 101 4.96 2.96 0.14
C VAL A 101 5.31 2.08 1.34
N ILE A 102 6.42 2.37 2.03
CA ILE A 102 6.83 1.63 3.24
C ILE A 102 5.81 1.82 4.36
N ASP A 103 5.39 3.06 4.63
CA ASP A 103 4.39 3.37 5.67
C ASP A 103 3.04 2.71 5.36
N ALA A 104 2.59 2.78 4.12
CA ALA A 104 1.37 2.12 3.68
C ALA A 104 1.44 0.59 3.84
N SER A 105 2.56 -0.03 3.47
CA SER A 105 2.79 -1.47 3.63
C SER A 105 2.82 -1.86 5.11
N TRP A 106 3.46 -1.06 5.96
CA TRP A 106 3.49 -1.29 7.40
C TRP A 106 2.10 -1.19 8.04
N ASN A 107 1.34 -0.15 7.70
CA ASN A 107 -0.03 0.03 8.18
C ASN A 107 -0.96 -1.08 7.71
N PHE A 108 -0.78 -1.57 6.48
CA PHE A 108 -1.51 -2.72 5.97
C PHE A 108 -1.23 -3.99 6.79
N ILE A 109 0.03 -4.28 7.09
CA ILE A 109 0.41 -5.42 7.94
C ILE A 109 -0.23 -5.30 9.32
N ILE A 110 -0.14 -4.12 9.96
CA ILE A 110 -0.77 -3.87 11.26
C ILE A 110 -2.28 -4.09 11.21
N SER A 111 -2.95 -3.63 10.16
CA SER A 111 -4.40 -3.80 10.00
C SER A 111 -4.80 -5.27 9.90
N MET A 112 -3.97 -6.09 9.24
CA MET A 112 -4.14 -7.54 9.17
C MET A 112 -4.07 -8.18 10.55
N PHE A 113 -3.06 -7.84 11.35
CA PHE A 113 -2.92 -8.35 12.72
C PHE A 113 -4.05 -7.89 13.66
N LYS A 114 -4.61 -6.71 13.44
CA LYS A 114 -5.76 -6.20 14.20
C LYS A 114 -7.10 -6.79 13.76
N GLY A 115 -7.11 -7.60 12.71
CA GLY A 115 -8.34 -8.17 12.14
C GLY A 115 -9.24 -7.13 11.44
N THR A 116 -8.73 -5.91 11.23
CA THR A 116 -9.44 -4.83 10.51
C THR A 116 -9.05 -4.78 9.03
N GLY A 117 -8.02 -5.54 8.63
CA GLY A 117 -7.53 -5.61 7.26
C GLY A 117 -8.49 -6.39 6.36
N ASP A 118 -8.63 -5.91 5.14
CA ASP A 118 -9.43 -6.59 4.12
C ASP A 118 -8.54 -7.62 3.40
N THR A 119 -8.83 -8.89 3.62
CA THR A 119 -8.08 -10.00 2.99
C THR A 119 -8.25 -10.07 1.47
N THR A 120 -9.28 -9.42 0.91
CA THR A 120 -9.46 -9.34 -0.55
C THR A 120 -8.41 -8.46 -1.22
N GLN A 121 -7.76 -7.58 -0.44
CA GLN A 121 -6.64 -6.75 -0.93
C GLN A 121 -5.32 -7.53 -1.05
N LEU A 122 -5.23 -8.71 -0.44
CA LEU A 122 -4.09 -9.60 -0.62
C LEU A 122 -4.12 -10.18 -2.04
N GLY A 123 -3.43 -9.49 -2.94
CA GLY A 123 -3.23 -9.98 -4.30
C GLY A 123 -2.11 -11.01 -4.37
N GLY A 124 -2.37 -12.10 -5.08
CA GLY A 124 -1.37 -13.10 -5.42
C GLY A 124 -0.66 -12.77 -6.74
N PRO A 125 0.18 -13.70 -7.23
CA PRO A 125 0.96 -13.50 -8.45
C PRO A 125 0.11 -13.19 -9.68
N ILE A 126 -1.09 -13.76 -9.79
CA ILE A 126 -1.99 -13.58 -10.93
C ILE A 126 -2.54 -12.14 -10.93
N LYS A 127 -2.97 -11.65 -9.78
CA LYS A 127 -3.47 -10.28 -9.62
C LYS A 127 -2.38 -9.25 -9.91
N ILE A 128 -1.15 -9.47 -9.42
CA ILE A 128 0.00 -8.61 -9.71
C ILE A 128 0.28 -8.56 -11.22
N ALA A 129 0.29 -9.71 -11.90
CA ALA A 129 0.49 -9.77 -13.34
C ALA A 129 -0.63 -9.04 -14.12
N LYS A 130 -1.89 -9.21 -13.71
CA LYS A 130 -3.06 -8.54 -14.30
C LYS A 130 -2.96 -7.02 -14.15
N ILE A 131 -2.66 -6.54 -12.94
CA ILE A 131 -2.49 -5.11 -12.64
C ILE A 131 -1.35 -4.53 -13.46
N THR A 132 -0.18 -5.17 -13.46
CA THR A 132 0.99 -4.72 -14.22
C THR A 132 0.69 -4.65 -15.71
N GLY A 133 -0.02 -5.64 -16.26
CA GLY A 133 -0.46 -5.66 -17.66
C GLY A 133 -1.45 -4.55 -18.01
N GLN A 134 -2.35 -4.19 -17.09
CA GLN A 134 -3.28 -3.07 -17.28
C GLN A 134 -2.57 -1.72 -17.24
N VAL A 135 -1.68 -1.53 -16.25
CA VAL A 135 -0.90 -0.30 -16.09
C VAL A 135 0.07 -0.10 -17.27
N ALA A 136 0.62 -1.17 -17.84
CA ALA A 136 1.46 -1.10 -19.03
C ALA A 136 0.74 -0.47 -20.24
N LYS A 137 -0.58 -0.65 -20.35
CA LYS A 137 -1.41 -0.02 -21.41
C LYS A 137 -1.55 1.50 -21.23
N LEU A 138 -1.34 2.03 -20.02
CA LEU A 138 -1.37 3.46 -19.74
C LEU A 138 -0.10 4.18 -20.17
N GLY A 139 0.95 3.44 -20.54
CA GLY A 139 2.20 3.95 -21.10
C GLY A 139 3.43 3.60 -20.25
N PHE A 140 4.60 3.88 -20.85
CA PHE A 140 5.89 3.46 -20.29
C PHE A 140 6.17 4.05 -18.90
N VAL A 141 5.81 5.31 -18.65
CA VAL A 141 6.04 5.96 -17.34
C VAL A 141 5.20 5.30 -16.26
N ALA A 142 3.93 5.01 -16.54
CA ALA A 142 3.04 4.31 -15.60
C ALA A 142 3.56 2.89 -15.30
N PHE A 143 4.06 2.19 -16.32
CA PHE A 143 4.68 0.88 -16.16
C PHE A 143 5.93 0.94 -15.26
N LEU A 144 6.83 1.92 -15.47
CA LEU A 144 8.00 2.10 -14.61
C LEU A 144 7.59 2.42 -13.16
N SER A 145 6.55 3.21 -12.97
CA SER A 145 6.05 3.54 -11.62
C SER A 145 5.55 2.30 -10.89
N ILE A 146 4.73 1.46 -11.51
CA ILE A 146 4.24 0.23 -10.87
C ILE A 146 5.40 -0.74 -10.58
N MET A 147 6.40 -0.83 -11.46
CA MET A 147 7.60 -1.63 -11.23
C MET A 147 8.38 -1.14 -10.01
N ALA A 148 8.52 0.19 -9.85
CA ALA A 148 9.16 0.78 -8.69
C ALA A 148 8.38 0.46 -7.38
N TYR A 149 7.06 0.60 -7.39
CA TYR A 149 6.22 0.27 -6.23
C TYR A 149 6.33 -1.21 -5.83
N ILE A 150 6.29 -2.12 -6.80
CA ILE A 150 6.47 -3.56 -6.55
C ILE A 150 7.87 -3.83 -5.97
N SER A 151 8.91 -3.19 -6.51
CA SER A 151 10.29 -3.33 -6.03
C SER A 151 10.44 -2.87 -4.58
N ILE A 152 9.91 -1.69 -4.25
CA ILE A 152 9.97 -1.15 -2.88
C ILE A 152 9.22 -2.07 -1.92
N SER A 153 8.02 -2.49 -2.28
CA SER A 153 7.20 -3.39 -1.45
C SER A 153 7.88 -4.73 -1.23
N LEU A 154 8.47 -5.32 -2.28
CA LEU A 154 9.22 -6.58 -2.18
C LEU A 154 10.46 -6.44 -1.30
N GLY A 155 11.22 -5.35 -1.46
CA GLY A 155 12.36 -5.04 -0.59
C GLY A 155 11.95 -4.88 0.88
N PHE A 156 10.83 -4.17 1.13
CA PHE A 156 10.30 -4.00 2.47
C PHE A 156 9.87 -5.33 3.10
N ILE A 157 9.13 -6.17 2.36
CA ILE A 157 8.70 -7.49 2.84
C ILE A 157 9.91 -8.36 3.15
N ASN A 158 10.95 -8.34 2.32
CA ASN A 158 12.17 -9.12 2.54
C ASN A 158 12.94 -8.69 3.79
N LEU A 159 12.79 -7.45 4.24
CA LEU A 159 13.39 -6.96 5.48
C LEU A 159 12.62 -7.37 6.75
N LEU A 160 11.40 -7.90 6.61
CA LEU A 160 10.63 -8.37 7.77
C LEU A 160 11.34 -9.56 8.45
N PRO A 161 11.23 -9.69 9.78
CA PRO A 161 11.87 -10.76 10.56
C PRO A 161 11.12 -12.10 10.37
N ILE A 162 10.97 -12.53 9.13
CA ILE A 162 10.30 -13.76 8.75
C ILE A 162 11.37 -14.76 8.30
N PRO A 163 11.39 -15.99 8.84
CA PRO A 163 12.29 -17.03 8.36
C PRO A 163 12.16 -17.22 6.84
N MET A 164 13.25 -17.50 6.14
CA MET A 164 13.38 -17.58 4.68
C MET A 164 13.53 -16.25 3.93
N LEU A 165 13.25 -15.10 4.57
CA LEU A 165 13.50 -13.77 4.01
C LEU A 165 14.83 -13.22 4.55
N ASP A 166 15.37 -12.19 3.89
CA ASP A 166 16.65 -11.57 4.28
C ASP A 166 16.61 -11.03 5.72
N GLY A 167 15.49 -10.45 6.15
CA GLY A 167 15.28 -10.01 7.53
C GLY A 167 15.32 -11.14 8.54
N GLY A 168 14.91 -12.35 8.17
CA GLY A 168 15.06 -13.55 9.00
C GLY A 168 16.53 -13.93 9.22
N HIS A 169 17.37 -13.81 8.19
CA HIS A 169 18.81 -14.01 8.33
C HIS A 169 19.46 -12.94 9.23
N LEU A 170 19.08 -11.68 9.05
CA LEU A 170 19.53 -10.58 9.92
C LEU A 170 19.15 -10.83 11.38
N MET A 171 17.96 -11.35 11.62
CA MET A 171 17.49 -11.74 12.95
C MET A 171 18.37 -12.86 13.53
N PHE A 172 18.75 -13.86 12.75
CA PHE A 172 19.66 -14.91 13.22
C PHE A 172 21.03 -14.35 13.60
N TYR A 173 21.62 -13.49 12.78
CA TYR A 173 22.90 -12.84 13.10
C TYR A 173 22.80 -11.98 14.38
N ALA A 174 21.68 -11.30 14.59
CA ALA A 174 21.45 -10.56 15.83
C ALA A 174 21.39 -11.51 17.04
N PHE A 175 20.69 -12.63 16.95
CA PHE A 175 20.65 -13.63 18.02
C PHE A 175 22.01 -14.26 18.28
N GLU A 176 22.77 -14.62 17.25
CA GLU A 176 24.13 -15.16 17.39
C GLU A 176 25.06 -14.18 18.11
N LYS A 177 24.95 -12.88 17.77
CA LYS A 177 25.71 -11.83 18.43
C LYS A 177 25.35 -11.71 19.92
N ILE A 178 24.07 -11.82 20.28
CA ILE A 178 23.62 -11.75 21.68
C ILE A 178 24.03 -13.00 22.44
N LEU A 179 23.93 -14.18 21.84
CA LEU A 179 24.30 -15.46 22.47
C LEU A 179 25.80 -15.70 22.54
N GLY A 180 26.60 -14.93 21.79
CA GLY A 180 28.07 -15.12 21.71
C GLY A 180 28.50 -16.42 21.02
N ARG A 181 27.56 -17.12 20.36
CA ARG A 181 27.79 -18.38 19.62
C ARG A 181 26.85 -18.52 18.44
N PRO A 182 27.29 -19.24 17.40
CA PRO A 182 26.41 -19.50 16.26
C PRO A 182 25.21 -20.39 16.65
N LEU A 183 24.08 -20.15 16.00
CA LEU A 183 22.90 -21.03 16.11
C LEU A 183 23.21 -22.40 15.52
N THR A 184 22.71 -23.46 16.17
CA THR A 184 22.90 -24.81 15.65
C THR A 184 22.18 -24.99 14.31
N GLN A 185 22.76 -25.79 13.44
CA GLN A 185 22.18 -26.09 12.13
C GLN A 185 20.74 -26.59 12.25
N LYS A 186 20.45 -27.46 13.24
CA LYS A 186 19.09 -27.97 13.49
C LYS A 186 18.10 -26.84 13.81
N THR A 187 18.53 -25.83 14.57
CA THR A 187 17.69 -24.68 14.90
C THR A 187 17.39 -23.86 13.65
N GLN A 188 18.42 -23.54 12.85
CA GLN A 188 18.25 -22.81 11.60
C GLN A 188 17.34 -23.56 10.62
N GLU A 189 17.55 -24.87 10.41
CA GLU A 189 16.69 -25.70 9.57
C GLU A 189 15.25 -25.73 10.05
N GLY A 190 15.02 -25.78 11.36
CA GLY A 190 13.67 -25.72 11.94
C GLY A 190 12.94 -24.44 11.60
N PHE A 191 13.61 -23.30 11.76
CA PHE A 191 13.06 -22.00 11.39
C PHE A 191 12.81 -21.88 9.89
N PHE A 192 13.72 -22.37 9.05
CA PHE A 192 13.53 -22.37 7.60
C PHE A 192 12.34 -23.22 7.16
N ARG A 193 12.12 -24.39 7.76
CA ARG A 193 10.94 -25.22 7.46
C ARG A 193 9.64 -24.52 7.81
N ILE A 194 9.60 -23.84 8.96
CA ILE A 194 8.43 -23.04 9.37
C ILE A 194 8.21 -21.89 8.39
N GLY A 195 9.26 -21.15 8.05
CA GLY A 195 9.18 -20.04 7.09
C GLY A 195 8.70 -20.50 5.71
N LEU A 196 9.25 -21.60 5.22
CA LEU A 196 8.84 -22.19 3.94
C LEU A 196 7.36 -22.60 3.96
N PHE A 197 6.92 -23.25 5.03
CA PHE A 197 5.51 -23.63 5.18
C PHE A 197 4.59 -22.42 5.17
N LEU A 198 4.95 -21.35 5.89
CA LEU A 198 4.18 -20.10 5.93
C LEU A 198 4.11 -19.44 4.55
N LEU A 199 5.25 -19.34 3.85
CA LEU A 199 5.31 -18.74 2.52
C LEU A 199 4.49 -19.54 1.50
N LEU A 200 4.61 -20.87 1.49
CA LEU A 200 3.84 -21.72 0.59
C LEU A 200 2.34 -21.65 0.92
N SER A 201 1.97 -21.64 2.20
CA SER A 201 0.58 -21.48 2.62
C SER A 201 -0.01 -20.13 2.18
N LEU A 202 0.75 -19.04 2.35
CA LEU A 202 0.33 -17.70 1.91
C LEU A 202 0.21 -17.65 0.38
N MET A 203 1.19 -18.18 -0.34
CA MET A 203 1.17 -18.25 -1.80
C MET A 203 -0.04 -19.04 -2.31
N PHE A 204 -0.32 -20.19 -1.71
CA PHE A 204 -1.50 -20.99 -2.05
C PHE A 204 -2.79 -20.22 -1.76
N PHE A 205 -2.89 -19.60 -0.58
CA PHE A 205 -4.05 -18.82 -0.19
C PHE A 205 -4.30 -17.64 -1.15
N THR A 206 -3.26 -16.85 -1.44
CA THR A 206 -3.39 -15.68 -2.34
C THR A 206 -3.69 -16.10 -3.77
N THR A 207 -3.08 -17.19 -4.28
CA THR A 207 -3.37 -17.72 -5.62
C THR A 207 -4.80 -18.24 -5.69
N PHE A 208 -5.28 -18.95 -4.66
CA PHE A 208 -6.66 -19.40 -4.60
C PHE A 208 -7.64 -18.22 -4.56
N ASN A 209 -7.31 -17.17 -3.83
CA ASN A 209 -8.10 -15.94 -3.80
C ASN A 209 -8.15 -15.26 -5.18
N ASP A 210 -7.00 -15.18 -5.86
CA ASP A 210 -6.90 -14.60 -7.22
C ASP A 210 -7.74 -15.35 -8.27
N LEU A 211 -7.91 -16.67 -8.11
CA LEU A 211 -8.70 -17.50 -9.02
C LEU A 211 -10.21 -17.42 -8.75
N ARG A 212 -10.57 -16.98 -7.54
CA ARG A 212 -11.97 -16.87 -7.12
C ARG A 212 -12.57 -15.51 -7.48
N ASP A 213 -11.72 -14.46 -7.66
CA ASP A 213 -12.08 -13.10 -8.08
C ASP A 213 -12.11 -12.98 -9.60
#